data_6d4e8c91fd426fbf072b3f619306ae8f
#
_entry.id   6d4e8c91fd426fbf072b3f619306ae8f
#
_cell.length_a   1.000
_cell.length_b   1.000
_cell.length_c   1.000
_cell.angle_alpha   90.00
_cell.angle_beta   90.00
_cell.angle_gamma   90.00
#
_symmetry.space_group_name_H-M   'P 1'
#
loop_
_entity.id
_entity.type
_entity.pdbx_description
1 polymer ?
#
loop_
_entity_poly.entity_id
_entity_poly.type
_entity_poly.pdbx_seq_one_letter_code
_entity_poly.pdbx_strand_id
1 'polypeptide(L)'
;TPRRQGRVTLNPLAHLDPLGTILIIFMAFSGYGIGWGKPVPVNPGYFRSPRRDWVMCAFWGPLSNIILAVIFAIPLRVMLASGERLPDSVFVDFILSMVLANIGLAIFNMIPLHPLDGSKVLSGALPDIYDRRYWNFQMVYGPIILFGSILILPLIGLPNPLRFILLPAREFLVDLLLGI
;
A
#
# COMPACT_ATOMS: atom_id res chain seq x y z
N THR A 1 -4.03 19.97 -10.35
CA THR A 1 -2.96 19.42 -11.19
C THR A 1 -3.27 18.02 -11.72
N PRO A 2 -3.74 17.01 -10.96
CA PRO A 2 -4.10 15.70 -11.52
C PRO A 2 -5.14 15.78 -12.64
N ARG A 3 -6.14 16.65 -12.49
CA ARG A 3 -7.19 16.88 -13.50
C ARG A 3 -6.62 17.41 -14.83
N ARG A 4 -5.63 18.33 -14.77
CA ARG A 4 -4.97 18.88 -15.98
C ARG A 4 -4.12 17.82 -16.71
N GLN A 5 -3.72 16.77 -16.03
CA GLN A 5 -2.94 15.67 -16.58
C GLN A 5 -3.79 14.47 -17.02
N GLY A 6 -5.13 14.62 -17.03
CA GLY A 6 -6.04 13.53 -17.39
C GLY A 6 -6.04 12.34 -16.41
N ARG A 7 -5.58 12.59 -15.13
CA ARG A 7 -5.47 11.53 -14.13
C ARG A 7 -6.75 11.28 -13.34
N VAL A 8 -7.72 12.20 -13.43
CA VAL A 8 -9.04 12.03 -12.80
C VAL A 8 -9.94 11.28 -13.79
N THR A 9 -9.72 9.98 -13.90
CA THR A 9 -10.44 9.09 -14.81
C THR A 9 -10.51 7.69 -14.22
N LEU A 10 -11.56 6.95 -14.52
CA LEU A 10 -11.70 5.52 -14.19
C LEU A 10 -11.00 4.61 -15.21
N ASN A 11 -10.42 5.16 -16.27
CA ASN A 11 -9.66 4.36 -17.23
C ASN A 11 -8.36 3.86 -16.61
N PRO A 12 -8.19 2.54 -16.37
CA PRO A 12 -6.99 1.99 -15.75
C PRO A 12 -5.71 2.27 -16.55
N LEU A 13 -5.79 2.32 -17.87
CA LEU A 13 -4.64 2.57 -18.74
C LEU A 13 -3.99 3.94 -18.50
N ALA A 14 -4.76 4.93 -18.06
CA ALA A 14 -4.24 6.25 -17.72
C ALA A 14 -3.31 6.22 -16.48
N HIS A 15 -3.39 5.18 -15.65
CA HIS A 15 -2.66 5.02 -14.40
C HIS A 15 -1.46 4.06 -14.52
N LEU A 16 -1.35 3.33 -15.63
CA LEU A 16 -0.24 2.43 -15.86
C LEU A 16 1.04 3.19 -16.19
N ASP A 17 2.12 2.79 -15.54
CA ASP A 17 3.48 3.13 -15.92
C ASP A 17 4.05 1.98 -16.75
N PRO A 18 4.62 2.22 -17.96
CA PRO A 18 5.10 1.14 -18.80
C PRO A 18 6.14 0.26 -18.10
N LEU A 19 7.12 0.88 -17.44
CA LEU A 19 8.19 0.15 -16.76
C LEU A 19 7.64 -0.55 -15.50
N GLY A 20 6.85 0.16 -14.70
CA GLY A 20 6.20 -0.42 -13.52
C GLY A 20 5.31 -1.61 -13.88
N THR A 21 4.58 -1.52 -15.00
CA THR A 21 3.71 -2.62 -15.49
C THR A 21 4.53 -3.83 -15.95
N ILE A 22 5.62 -3.63 -16.68
CA ILE A 22 6.52 -4.73 -17.09
C ILE A 22 7.10 -5.43 -15.84
N LEU A 23 7.49 -4.67 -14.82
CA LEU A 23 8.01 -5.24 -13.58
C LEU A 23 6.94 -5.99 -12.77
N ILE A 24 5.68 -5.53 -12.78
CA ILE A 24 4.56 -6.27 -12.17
C ILE A 24 4.36 -7.62 -12.89
N ILE A 25 4.39 -7.61 -14.22
CA ILE A 25 4.28 -8.84 -15.02
C ILE A 25 5.46 -9.77 -14.72
N PHE A 26 6.69 -9.25 -14.72
CA PHE A 26 7.87 -10.03 -14.36
C PHE A 26 7.77 -10.64 -12.95
N MET A 27 7.29 -9.85 -11.97
CA MET A 27 7.06 -10.32 -10.60
C MET A 27 6.03 -11.45 -10.54
N ALA A 28 4.97 -11.41 -11.36
CA ALA A 28 3.97 -12.46 -11.42
C ALA A 28 4.54 -13.82 -11.88
N PHE A 29 5.57 -13.81 -12.73
CA PHE A 29 6.25 -15.02 -13.20
C PHE A 29 7.41 -15.47 -12.29
N SER A 30 8.18 -14.52 -11.75
CA SER A 30 9.37 -14.82 -10.94
C SER A 30 9.08 -15.03 -9.46
N GLY A 31 7.92 -14.57 -8.98
CA GLY A 31 7.59 -14.54 -7.55
C GLY A 31 8.32 -13.44 -6.77
N TYR A 32 9.22 -12.69 -7.40
CA TYR A 32 10.03 -11.63 -6.79
C TYR A 32 10.02 -10.38 -7.64
N GLY A 33 9.96 -9.23 -6.99
CA GLY A 33 10.07 -7.94 -7.67
C GLY A 33 9.31 -6.82 -7.00
N ILE A 34 9.36 -5.66 -7.61
CA ILE A 34 8.63 -4.46 -7.22
C ILE A 34 8.01 -3.87 -8.48
N GLY A 35 6.72 -3.58 -8.42
CA GLY A 35 6.04 -2.86 -9.47
C GLY A 35 5.44 -1.57 -8.94
N TRP A 36 5.18 -0.62 -9.82
CA TRP A 36 4.54 0.64 -9.46
C TRP A 36 3.62 1.15 -10.55
N GLY A 37 2.65 1.94 -10.14
CA GLY A 37 1.82 2.71 -11.06
C GLY A 37 2.43 4.08 -11.36
N LYS A 38 1.93 4.74 -12.38
CA LYS A 38 2.38 6.07 -12.77
C LYS A 38 2.08 7.08 -11.66
N PRO A 39 3.10 7.78 -11.12
CA PRO A 39 2.91 8.69 -10.00
C PRO A 39 1.98 9.86 -10.35
N VAL A 40 1.16 10.25 -9.39
CA VAL A 40 0.27 11.42 -9.49
C VAL A 40 0.92 12.59 -8.75
N PRO A 41 1.41 13.62 -9.44
CA PRO A 41 2.02 14.76 -8.77
C PRO A 41 0.97 15.56 -8.01
N VAL A 42 1.19 15.71 -6.72
CA VAL A 42 0.39 16.56 -5.84
C VAL A 42 1.19 17.85 -5.58
N ASN A 43 0.57 19.01 -5.84
CA ASN A 43 1.19 20.30 -5.57
C ASN A 43 0.60 20.91 -4.29
N PRO A 44 1.39 20.97 -3.20
CA PRO A 44 0.94 21.53 -1.93
C PRO A 44 0.51 23.00 -1.99
N GLY A 45 0.97 23.76 -3.00
CA GLY A 45 0.60 25.16 -3.19
C GLY A 45 -0.88 25.41 -3.50
N TYR A 46 -1.64 24.36 -3.84
CA TYR A 46 -3.10 24.44 -4.04
C TYR A 46 -3.91 24.01 -2.80
N PHE A 47 -3.26 23.63 -1.73
CA PHE A 47 -3.93 23.23 -0.51
C PHE A 47 -4.35 24.43 0.32
N ARG A 48 -5.54 24.38 0.95
CA ARG A 48 -6.01 25.39 1.90
C ARG A 48 -5.25 25.31 3.21
N SER A 49 -5.02 24.09 3.66
CA SER A 49 -4.25 23.75 4.86
C SER A 49 -3.15 22.75 4.47
N PRO A 50 -1.98 23.23 3.99
CA PRO A 50 -1.00 22.38 3.30
C PRO A 50 -0.63 21.10 4.08
N ARG A 51 -0.40 21.21 5.38
CA ARG A 51 -0.04 20.07 6.23
C ARG A 51 -1.18 19.07 6.36
N ARG A 52 -2.37 19.55 6.73
CA ARG A 52 -3.55 18.70 6.90
C ARG A 52 -3.95 18.05 5.59
N ASP A 53 -4.02 18.81 4.52
CA ASP A 53 -4.44 18.32 3.22
C ASP A 53 -3.44 17.30 2.65
N TRP A 54 -2.14 17.48 2.94
CA TRP A 54 -1.08 16.53 2.59
C TRP A 54 -1.25 15.19 3.30
N VAL A 55 -1.49 15.22 4.60
CA VAL A 55 -1.78 14.02 5.41
C VAL A 55 -3.03 13.32 4.92
N MET A 56 -4.10 14.08 4.66
CA MET A 56 -5.36 13.50 4.14
C MET A 56 -5.15 12.83 2.79
N CYS A 57 -4.42 13.46 1.86
CA CYS A 57 -4.08 12.83 0.58
C CYS A 57 -3.33 11.51 0.75
N ALA A 58 -2.36 11.47 1.66
CA ALA A 58 -1.59 10.26 1.95
C ALA A 58 -2.44 9.17 2.62
N PHE A 59 -3.34 9.55 3.52
CA PHE A 59 -4.20 8.60 4.24
C PHE A 59 -5.26 7.95 3.34
N TRP A 60 -5.76 8.69 2.34
CA TRP A 60 -6.77 8.15 1.42
C TRP A 60 -6.27 6.96 0.58
N GLY A 61 -4.98 6.86 0.29
CA GLY A 61 -4.40 5.70 -0.41
C GLY A 61 -4.64 4.40 0.35
N PRO A 62 -4.03 4.22 1.54
CA PRO A 62 -4.27 3.05 2.39
C PRO A 62 -5.74 2.82 2.74
N LEU A 63 -6.51 3.88 3.01
CA LEU A 63 -7.93 3.76 3.31
C LEU A 63 -8.73 3.18 2.13
N SER A 64 -8.45 3.61 0.90
CA SER A 64 -9.11 3.06 -0.29
C SER A 64 -8.82 1.57 -0.48
N ASN A 65 -7.60 1.13 -0.18
CA ASN A 65 -7.25 -0.28 -0.21
C ASN A 65 -8.01 -1.07 0.87
N ILE A 66 -8.15 -0.54 2.09
CA ILE A 66 -8.99 -1.20 3.12
C ILE A 66 -10.44 -1.30 2.66
N ILE A 67 -11.01 -0.23 2.09
CA ILE A 67 -12.39 -0.25 1.56
C ILE A 67 -12.54 -1.33 0.49
N LEU A 68 -11.59 -1.44 -0.44
CA LEU A 68 -11.62 -2.48 -1.47
C LEU A 68 -11.46 -3.89 -0.86
N ALA A 69 -10.58 -4.06 0.11
CA ALA A 69 -10.46 -5.33 0.82
C ALA A 69 -11.78 -5.75 1.48
N VAL A 70 -12.49 -4.82 2.14
CA VAL A 70 -13.81 -5.07 2.72
C VAL A 70 -14.81 -5.49 1.65
N ILE A 71 -14.89 -4.75 0.53
CA ILE A 71 -15.81 -5.06 -0.55
C ILE A 71 -15.57 -6.47 -1.11
N PHE A 72 -14.32 -6.82 -1.37
CA PHE A 72 -13.98 -8.16 -1.86
C PHE A 72 -14.13 -9.26 -0.80
N ALA A 73 -14.01 -8.92 0.49
CA ALA A 73 -14.20 -9.90 1.56
C ALA A 73 -15.68 -10.28 1.79
N ILE A 74 -16.64 -9.42 1.46
CA ILE A 74 -18.07 -9.67 1.67
C ILE A 74 -18.53 -11.02 1.14
N PRO A 75 -18.35 -11.37 -0.16
CA PRO A 75 -18.80 -12.65 -0.69
C PRO A 75 -18.14 -13.85 0.02
N LEU A 76 -16.83 -13.77 0.30
CA LEU A 76 -16.13 -14.84 1.01
C LEU A 76 -16.64 -15.00 2.45
N ARG A 77 -16.88 -13.88 3.14
CA ARG A 77 -17.41 -13.87 4.50
C ARG A 77 -18.81 -14.48 4.58
N VAL A 78 -19.66 -14.17 3.61
CA VAL A 78 -21.02 -14.74 3.54
C VAL A 78 -20.96 -16.25 3.36
N MET A 79 -20.11 -16.77 2.48
CA MET A 79 -19.92 -18.20 2.27
C MET A 79 -19.38 -18.89 3.54
N LEU A 80 -18.37 -18.34 4.18
CA LEU A 80 -17.81 -18.87 5.40
C LEU A 80 -18.82 -18.87 6.56
N ALA A 81 -19.65 -17.82 6.67
CA ALA A 81 -20.68 -17.70 7.71
C ALA A 81 -21.82 -18.71 7.55
N SER A 82 -22.09 -19.18 6.33
CA SER A 82 -23.06 -20.28 6.08
C SER A 82 -22.52 -21.67 6.45
N GLY A 83 -21.29 -21.76 6.94
CA GLY A 83 -20.64 -23.04 7.28
C GLY A 83 -20.10 -23.79 6.05
N GLU A 84 -20.15 -23.19 4.88
CA GLU A 84 -19.60 -23.74 3.66
C GLU A 84 -18.08 -23.57 3.61
N ARG A 85 -17.38 -24.57 3.08
CA ARG A 85 -15.99 -24.39 2.70
C ARG A 85 -15.92 -23.58 1.41
N LEU A 86 -14.94 -22.69 1.34
CA LEU A 86 -14.70 -21.99 0.08
C LEU A 86 -14.41 -23.00 -1.02
N PRO A 87 -15.15 -22.97 -2.14
CA PRO A 87 -14.92 -23.89 -3.23
C PRO A 87 -13.56 -23.65 -3.86
N ASP A 88 -12.91 -24.73 -4.28
CA ASP A 88 -11.68 -24.67 -5.05
C ASP A 88 -12.00 -24.19 -6.47
N SER A 89 -11.92 -22.89 -6.66
CA SER A 89 -12.23 -22.25 -7.94
C SER A 89 -11.35 -21.01 -8.17
N VAL A 90 -10.98 -20.81 -9.43
CA VAL A 90 -10.20 -19.64 -9.88
C VAL A 90 -10.85 -18.32 -9.47
N PHE A 91 -12.18 -18.28 -9.41
CA PHE A 91 -12.90 -17.08 -8.99
C PHE A 91 -12.70 -16.77 -7.49
N VAL A 92 -12.79 -17.78 -6.63
CA VAL A 92 -12.55 -17.63 -5.18
C VAL A 92 -11.11 -17.23 -4.93
N ASP A 93 -10.15 -17.88 -5.61
CA ASP A 93 -8.73 -17.56 -5.51
C ASP A 93 -8.45 -16.11 -5.95
N PHE A 94 -9.11 -15.67 -7.01
CA PHE A 94 -9.01 -14.28 -7.47
C PHE A 94 -9.53 -13.29 -6.42
N ILE A 95 -10.72 -13.53 -5.86
CA ILE A 95 -11.30 -12.65 -4.83
C ILE A 95 -10.42 -12.64 -3.58
N LEU A 96 -9.96 -13.80 -3.13
CA LEU A 96 -9.06 -13.90 -1.98
C LEU A 96 -7.75 -13.16 -2.23
N SER A 97 -7.19 -13.28 -3.43
CA SER A 97 -6.00 -12.53 -3.84
C SER A 97 -6.23 -11.02 -3.81
N MET A 98 -7.41 -10.54 -4.21
CA MET A 98 -7.79 -9.14 -4.13
C MET A 98 -7.88 -8.65 -2.68
N VAL A 99 -8.46 -9.43 -1.77
CA VAL A 99 -8.48 -9.13 -0.33
C VAL A 99 -7.06 -9.00 0.21
N LEU A 100 -6.24 -10.03 -0.01
CA LEU A 100 -4.87 -10.10 0.53
C LEU A 100 -3.96 -9.01 -0.04
N ALA A 101 -4.06 -8.72 -1.33
CA ALA A 101 -3.29 -7.66 -1.99
C ALA A 101 -3.65 -6.28 -1.45
N ASN A 102 -4.95 -5.98 -1.31
CA ASN A 102 -5.39 -4.69 -0.79
C ASN A 102 -5.03 -4.50 0.69
N ILE A 103 -5.16 -5.53 1.54
CA ILE A 103 -4.67 -5.50 2.92
C ILE A 103 -3.17 -5.25 2.94
N GLY A 104 -2.40 -6.01 2.15
CA GLY A 104 -0.95 -5.87 2.07
C GLY A 104 -0.52 -4.46 1.65
N LEU A 105 -1.16 -3.90 0.60
CA LEU A 105 -0.89 -2.54 0.13
C LEU A 105 -1.24 -1.48 1.18
N ALA A 106 -2.34 -1.64 1.90
CA ALA A 106 -2.72 -0.70 2.95
C ALA A 106 -1.70 -0.68 4.09
N ILE A 107 -1.33 -1.85 4.61
CA ILE A 107 -0.37 -1.97 5.71
C ILE A 107 1.00 -1.48 5.26
N PHE A 108 1.46 -1.90 4.08
CA PHE A 108 2.76 -1.51 3.53
C PHE A 108 2.87 -0.01 3.38
N ASN A 109 1.86 0.65 2.78
CA ASN A 109 1.87 2.09 2.60
C ASN A 109 1.74 2.87 3.91
N MET A 110 1.25 2.27 5.00
CA MET A 110 1.21 2.89 6.33
C MET A 110 2.53 2.77 7.11
N ILE A 111 3.53 2.06 6.59
CA ILE A 111 4.87 2.07 7.19
C ILE A 111 5.42 3.51 7.19
N PRO A 112 5.94 4.02 8.33
CA PRO A 112 6.39 5.40 8.45
C PRO A 112 7.79 5.63 7.85
N LEU A 113 8.01 5.15 6.63
CA LEU A 113 9.25 5.29 5.88
C LEU A 113 8.99 5.92 4.50
N HIS A 114 9.74 6.96 4.15
CA HIS A 114 9.69 7.54 2.80
C HIS A 114 10.19 6.50 1.76
N PRO A 115 9.53 6.36 0.59
CA PRO A 115 8.49 7.21 -0.02
C PRO A 115 7.03 6.85 0.33
N LEU A 116 6.78 5.95 1.28
CA LEU A 116 5.45 5.45 1.62
C LEU A 116 4.57 6.54 2.28
N ASP A 117 3.26 6.35 2.19
CA ASP A 117 2.29 7.34 2.69
C ASP A 117 2.30 7.48 4.22
N GLY A 118 2.64 6.43 4.95
CA GLY A 118 2.81 6.44 6.40
C GLY A 118 3.84 7.48 6.89
N SER A 119 4.87 7.78 6.11
CA SER A 119 5.83 8.84 6.43
C SER A 119 5.17 10.22 6.47
N LYS A 120 4.23 10.50 5.56
CA LYS A 120 3.49 11.75 5.49
C LYS A 120 2.46 11.84 6.62
N VAL A 121 1.81 10.72 6.91
CA VAL A 121 0.83 10.63 8.02
C VAL A 121 1.53 10.87 9.35
N LEU A 122 2.68 10.24 9.59
CA LEU A 122 3.46 10.47 10.80
C LEU A 122 3.96 11.91 10.90
N SER A 123 4.44 12.50 9.81
CA SER A 123 4.80 13.93 9.78
C SER A 123 3.66 14.82 10.25
N GLY A 124 2.44 14.52 9.84
CA GLY A 124 1.26 15.26 10.28
C GLY A 124 0.95 15.20 11.77
N ALA A 125 1.34 14.11 12.42
CA ALA A 125 1.17 13.91 13.87
C ALA A 125 2.31 14.53 14.70
N LEU A 126 3.45 14.82 14.09
CA LEU A 126 4.60 15.41 14.78
C LEU A 126 4.40 16.91 15.04
N PRO A 127 4.90 17.45 16.17
CA PRO A 127 5.02 18.90 16.37
C PRO A 127 5.91 19.55 15.30
N ASP A 128 5.59 20.80 14.90
CA ASP A 128 6.29 21.55 13.84
C ASP A 128 7.80 21.65 14.05
N ILE A 129 8.24 21.71 15.32
CA ILE A 129 9.67 21.78 15.67
C ILE A 129 10.47 20.57 15.20
N TYR A 130 9.83 19.40 15.11
CA TYR A 130 10.47 18.15 14.68
C TYR A 130 10.30 17.85 13.20
N ASP A 131 9.36 18.51 12.51
CA ASP A 131 8.97 18.17 11.14
C ASP A 131 10.14 18.29 10.15
N ARG A 132 10.92 19.39 10.20
CA ARG A 132 12.09 19.58 9.34
C ARG A 132 13.16 18.50 9.57
N ARG A 133 13.43 18.15 10.84
CA ARG A 133 14.44 17.14 11.20
C ARG A 133 13.98 15.75 10.75
N TYR A 134 12.71 15.46 10.92
CA TYR A 134 12.08 14.22 10.45
C TYR A 134 12.21 14.09 8.92
N TRP A 135 11.84 15.12 8.15
CA TRP A 135 11.92 15.06 6.70
C TRP A 135 13.37 14.96 6.19
N ASN A 136 14.31 15.65 6.78
CA ASN A 136 15.74 15.51 6.42
C ASN A 136 16.21 14.06 6.60
N PHE A 137 15.81 13.41 7.69
CA PHE A 137 16.10 11.99 7.91
C PHE A 137 15.39 11.11 6.87
N GLN A 138 14.10 11.28 6.68
CA GLN A 138 13.28 10.46 5.80
C GLN A 138 13.72 10.53 4.33
N MET A 139 14.09 11.70 3.84
CA MET A 139 14.51 11.86 2.44
C MET A 139 15.82 11.14 2.13
N VAL A 140 16.71 11.01 3.10
CA VAL A 140 18.01 10.33 2.92
C VAL A 140 17.90 8.86 3.30
N TYR A 141 17.45 8.57 4.51
CA TYR A 141 17.51 7.23 5.08
C TYR A 141 16.26 6.40 4.84
N GLY A 142 15.09 7.01 4.64
CA GLY A 142 13.83 6.30 4.39
C GLY A 142 13.93 5.30 3.25
N PRO A 143 14.32 5.71 2.03
CA PRO A 143 14.48 4.79 0.90
C PRO A 143 15.58 3.73 1.17
N ILE A 144 16.68 4.11 1.81
CA ILE A 144 17.77 3.17 2.11
C ILE A 144 17.30 2.07 3.05
N ILE A 145 16.61 2.44 4.14
CA ILE A 145 16.05 1.49 5.10
C ILE A 145 15.00 0.60 4.42
N LEU A 146 14.10 1.19 3.65
CA LEU A 146 13.03 0.46 2.97
C LEU A 146 13.58 -0.56 1.97
N PHE A 147 14.37 -0.10 0.99
CA PHE A 147 14.93 -0.98 -0.04
C PHE A 147 15.98 -1.93 0.52
N GLY A 148 16.78 -1.48 1.49
CA GLY A 148 17.71 -2.34 2.22
C GLY A 148 16.99 -3.50 2.90
N SER A 149 15.89 -3.23 3.59
CA SER A 149 15.09 -4.25 4.27
C SER A 149 14.44 -5.24 3.31
N ILE A 150 13.97 -4.78 2.14
CA ILE A 150 13.22 -5.62 1.19
C ILE A 150 14.16 -6.40 0.26
N LEU A 151 15.24 -5.77 -0.22
CA LEU A 151 16.10 -6.35 -1.26
C LEU A 151 17.42 -6.89 -0.70
N ILE A 152 18.12 -6.09 0.13
CA ILE A 152 19.49 -6.42 0.52
C ILE A 152 19.50 -7.48 1.63
N LEU A 153 18.71 -7.30 2.69
CA LEU A 153 18.73 -8.25 3.81
C LEU A 153 18.35 -9.68 3.39
N PRO A 154 17.29 -9.93 2.61
CA PRO A 154 16.98 -11.27 2.13
C PRO A 154 18.07 -11.85 1.21
N LEU A 155 18.73 -11.00 0.39
CA LEU A 155 19.77 -11.43 -0.52
C LEU A 155 21.00 -12.00 0.23
N ILE A 156 21.30 -11.46 1.42
CA ILE A 156 22.39 -11.94 2.28
C ILE A 156 21.94 -12.94 3.35
N GLY A 157 20.72 -13.48 3.21
CA GLY A 157 20.15 -14.50 4.09
C GLY A 157 19.62 -13.98 5.43
N LEU A 158 19.49 -12.66 5.61
CA LEU A 158 18.93 -12.08 6.83
C LEU A 158 17.40 -11.88 6.69
N PRO A 159 16.66 -12.05 7.79
CA PRO A 159 15.21 -11.86 7.77
C PRO A 159 14.86 -10.38 7.50
N ASN A 160 13.82 -10.17 6.69
CA ASN A 160 13.28 -8.83 6.47
C ASN A 160 12.59 -8.33 7.76
N PRO A 161 13.08 -7.25 8.42
CA PRO A 161 12.52 -6.74 9.67
C PRO A 161 11.09 -6.21 9.52
N LEU A 162 10.71 -5.75 8.33
CA LEU A 162 9.33 -5.29 8.07
C LEU A 162 8.32 -6.44 8.20
N ARG A 163 8.74 -7.69 8.02
CA ARG A 163 7.91 -8.86 8.17
C ARG A 163 7.30 -8.98 9.57
N PHE A 164 8.04 -8.57 10.60
CA PHE A 164 7.55 -8.58 11.99
C PHE A 164 6.41 -7.59 12.23
N ILE A 165 6.26 -6.58 11.41
CA ILE A 165 5.16 -5.62 11.46
C ILE A 165 4.05 -6.05 10.50
N LEU A 166 4.43 -6.42 9.27
CA LEU A 166 3.47 -6.70 8.20
C LEU A 166 2.65 -7.96 8.45
N LEU A 167 3.28 -9.06 8.95
CA LEU A 167 2.58 -10.32 9.14
C LEU A 167 1.48 -10.24 10.21
N PRO A 168 1.76 -9.80 11.46
CA PRO A 168 0.74 -9.72 12.48
C PRO A 168 -0.41 -8.78 12.11
N ALA A 169 -0.09 -7.63 11.49
CA ALA A 169 -1.11 -6.69 11.03
C ALA A 169 -1.98 -7.28 9.90
N ARG A 170 -1.36 -8.05 8.97
CA ARG A 170 -2.09 -8.74 7.91
C ARG A 170 -2.99 -9.84 8.48
N GLU A 171 -2.48 -10.69 9.34
CA GLU A 171 -3.24 -11.76 10.00
C GLU A 171 -4.43 -11.17 10.73
N PHE A 172 -4.21 -10.17 11.58
CA PHE A 172 -5.29 -9.48 12.29
C PHE A 172 -6.40 -8.94 11.35
N LEU A 173 -6.04 -8.30 10.24
CA LEU A 173 -7.02 -7.77 9.29
C LEU A 173 -7.73 -8.88 8.49
N VAL A 174 -7.03 -9.96 8.16
CA VAL A 174 -7.63 -11.12 7.49
C VAL A 174 -8.65 -11.78 8.42
N ASP A 175 -8.27 -12.05 9.66
CA ASP A 175 -9.16 -12.64 10.67
C ASP A 175 -10.39 -11.75 10.91
N LEU A 176 -10.19 -10.44 11.01
CA LEU A 176 -11.26 -9.48 11.17
C LEU A 176 -12.25 -9.48 9.99
N LEU A 177 -11.74 -9.53 8.76
CA LEU A 177 -12.55 -9.45 7.55
C LEU A 177 -13.19 -10.78 7.17
N LEU A 178 -12.48 -11.90 7.29
CA LEU A 178 -12.95 -13.20 6.88
C LEU A 178 -13.50 -14.03 8.06
N GLY A 179 -13.02 -13.80 9.28
CA GLY A 179 -13.44 -14.51 10.49
C GLY A 179 -12.83 -15.92 10.58
N ILE A 180 -11.61 -16.07 10.15
CA ILE A 180 -10.85 -17.33 10.13
C ILE A 180 -9.57 -17.15 10.92
#